data_5394b2fe605e32d179ebb0d1ef37b775
#
_entry.id   5394b2fe605e32d179ebb0d1ef37b775
#
_cell.length_a   1.000
_cell.length_b   1.000
_cell.length_c   1.000
_cell.angle_alpha   90.00
_cell.angle_beta   90.00
_cell.angle_gamma   90.00
#
_symmetry.space_group_name_H-M   'P 1'
#
loop_
_entity.id
_entity.type
_entity.pdbx_description
1 polymer ?
#
loop_
_entity_poly.entity_id
_entity_poly.type
_entity_poly.pdbx_seq_one_letter_code
_entity_poly.pdbx_strand_id
1 'polypeptide(L)'
;MAPKFSVVVPVYNEASFIPKALPALVAEMESLGDAYEVIIVENGSSDDSAQAARDAAVDAPVEVQSLDSADYGNAMYQGFKASKGEWVVNFDIDYFSADFLRRVVALEDVDLVIGSKRDPGSEDRRPLIRRIATRVFNLLLRTILRSRVSDTHGMKAFSRALIDDLNDEVVSRQDLFDTELVIRAERAGYRIVEVPVVVEEMRSA
;
A
#
# COMPACT_ATOMS: atom_id res chain seq x y z
N MET A 1 19.73 12.26 -5.78
CA MET A 1 19.78 10.83 -5.38
C MET A 1 18.36 10.30 -5.44
N ALA A 2 18.17 9.02 -5.77
CA ALA A 2 16.85 8.39 -5.68
C ALA A 2 16.39 8.40 -4.21
N PRO A 3 15.08 8.56 -3.93
CA PRO A 3 14.56 8.47 -2.57
C PRO A 3 14.71 7.03 -2.03
N LYS A 4 14.74 6.89 -0.71
CA LYS A 4 14.68 5.58 -0.05
C LYS A 4 13.31 4.94 -0.24
N PHE A 5 12.27 5.75 -0.08
CA PHE A 5 10.88 5.29 -0.16
C PHE A 5 10.09 6.07 -1.22
N SER A 6 9.33 5.37 -2.05
CA SER A 6 8.20 5.93 -2.80
C SER A 6 6.91 5.37 -2.20
N VAL A 7 6.16 6.25 -1.54
CA VAL A 7 4.88 5.86 -0.92
C VAL A 7 3.76 6.14 -1.92
N VAL A 8 3.12 5.09 -2.40
CA VAL A 8 1.98 5.15 -3.32
C VAL A 8 0.69 5.01 -2.52
N VAL A 9 -0.20 5.99 -2.70
CA VAL A 9 -1.48 6.07 -1.98
C VAL A 9 -2.60 6.30 -2.99
N PRO A 10 -3.39 5.27 -3.31
CA PRO A 10 -4.60 5.44 -4.10
C PRO A 10 -5.68 6.13 -3.28
N VAL A 11 -6.38 7.10 -3.85
CA VAL A 11 -7.49 7.81 -3.20
C VAL A 11 -8.71 7.84 -4.10
N TYR A 12 -9.90 7.68 -3.52
CA TYR A 12 -11.17 7.73 -4.22
C TYR A 12 -12.27 8.29 -3.34
N ASN A 13 -12.82 9.46 -3.72
CA ASN A 13 -13.86 10.17 -2.96
C ASN A 13 -13.44 10.47 -1.49
N GLU A 14 -12.27 11.06 -1.31
CA GLU A 14 -11.65 11.35 -0.01
C GLU A 14 -11.42 12.85 0.24
N ALA A 15 -12.09 13.74 -0.51
CA ALA A 15 -11.88 15.19 -0.44
C ALA A 15 -11.93 15.75 0.99
N SER A 16 -12.84 15.24 1.82
CA SER A 16 -12.99 15.70 3.21
C SER A 16 -11.92 15.17 4.16
N PHE A 17 -11.29 14.04 3.82
CA PHE A 17 -10.32 13.36 4.70
C PHE A 17 -8.87 13.71 4.37
N ILE A 18 -8.53 13.90 3.11
CA ILE A 18 -7.19 14.22 2.61
C ILE A 18 -6.54 15.40 3.35
N PRO A 19 -7.22 16.54 3.62
CA PRO A 19 -6.60 17.67 4.30
C PRO A 19 -6.06 17.39 5.70
N LYS A 20 -6.59 16.34 6.35
CA LYS A 20 -6.10 15.87 7.65
C LYS A 20 -5.07 14.74 7.48
N ALA A 21 -5.33 13.82 6.59
CA ALA A 21 -4.56 12.59 6.48
C ALA A 21 -3.22 12.77 5.76
N LEU A 22 -3.18 13.54 4.67
CA LEU A 22 -1.94 13.73 3.91
C LEU A 22 -0.85 14.46 4.70
N PRO A 23 -1.13 15.56 5.43
CA PRO A 23 -0.12 16.14 6.30
C PRO A 23 0.36 15.19 7.41
N ALA A 24 -0.51 14.33 7.95
CA ALA A 24 -0.12 13.34 8.93
C ALA A 24 0.80 12.27 8.33
N LEU A 25 0.51 11.79 7.12
CA LEU A 25 1.39 10.88 6.37
C LEU A 25 2.76 11.53 6.12
N VAL A 26 2.80 12.77 5.66
CA VAL A 26 4.04 13.52 5.45
C VAL A 26 4.85 13.59 6.74
N ALA A 27 4.23 13.95 7.86
CA ALA A 27 4.90 14.01 9.16
C ALA A 27 5.46 12.63 9.61
N GLU A 28 4.73 11.54 9.36
CA GLU A 28 5.22 10.18 9.58
C GLU A 28 6.47 9.89 8.74
N MET A 29 6.45 10.24 7.46
CA MET A 29 7.59 10.03 6.56
C MET A 29 8.80 10.87 6.98
N GLU A 30 8.60 12.13 7.35
CA GLU A 30 9.67 13.00 7.88
C GLU A 30 10.31 12.41 9.14
N SER A 31 9.54 11.75 9.99
CA SER A 31 10.03 11.11 11.22
C SER A 31 11.04 9.98 10.99
N LEU A 32 11.12 9.46 9.76
CA LEU A 32 12.10 8.44 9.39
C LEU A 32 13.52 9.01 9.23
N GLY A 33 13.62 10.26 8.77
CA GLY A 33 14.91 10.87 8.45
C GLY A 33 15.53 10.41 7.12
N ASP A 34 14.87 9.52 6.39
CA ASP A 34 15.25 9.05 5.06
C ASP A 34 14.62 9.90 3.97
N ALA A 35 15.26 9.98 2.80
CA ALA A 35 14.67 10.63 1.63
C ALA A 35 13.46 9.84 1.12
N TYR A 36 12.35 10.53 0.86
CA TYR A 36 11.12 9.91 0.39
C TYR A 36 10.43 10.76 -0.67
N GLU A 37 9.49 10.15 -1.36
CA GLU A 37 8.44 10.79 -2.16
C GLU A 37 7.09 10.15 -1.84
N VAL A 38 6.01 10.92 -1.96
CA VAL A 38 4.64 10.42 -1.87
C VAL A 38 3.96 10.61 -3.22
N ILE A 39 3.33 9.58 -3.73
CA ILE A 39 2.57 9.61 -4.98
C ILE A 39 1.12 9.33 -4.65
N ILE A 40 0.31 10.39 -4.62
CA ILE A 40 -1.14 10.28 -4.51
C ILE A 40 -1.68 9.96 -5.90
N VAL A 41 -2.35 8.83 -6.04
CA VAL A 41 -3.04 8.49 -7.28
C VAL A 41 -4.54 8.63 -7.06
N GLU A 42 -5.06 9.76 -7.51
CA GLU A 42 -6.49 10.05 -7.47
C GLU A 42 -7.18 9.22 -8.56
N ASN A 43 -8.11 8.38 -8.12
CA ASN A 43 -8.64 7.25 -8.86
C ASN A 43 -10.02 7.57 -9.49
N GLY A 44 -10.13 8.69 -10.22
CA GLY A 44 -11.35 9.06 -10.93
C GLY A 44 -12.51 9.41 -9.99
N SER A 45 -12.25 10.17 -8.94
CA SER A 45 -13.24 10.60 -7.96
C SER A 45 -14.31 11.49 -8.57
N SER A 46 -15.50 11.44 -7.99
CA SER A 46 -16.62 12.34 -8.33
C SER A 46 -16.67 13.60 -7.44
N ASP A 47 -15.81 13.69 -6.43
CA ASP A 47 -15.66 14.83 -5.53
C ASP A 47 -14.35 15.61 -5.79
N ASP A 48 -14.05 16.60 -4.97
CA ASP A 48 -12.86 17.44 -5.10
C ASP A 48 -11.55 16.80 -4.55
N SER A 49 -11.45 15.47 -4.52
CA SER A 49 -10.29 14.74 -3.98
C SER A 49 -8.97 15.16 -4.63
N ALA A 50 -8.94 15.32 -5.95
CA ALA A 50 -7.76 15.75 -6.68
C ALA A 50 -7.28 17.14 -6.25
N GLN A 51 -8.21 18.08 -6.06
CA GLN A 51 -7.88 19.45 -5.61
C GLN A 51 -7.44 19.43 -4.16
N ALA A 52 -8.16 18.72 -3.29
CA ALA A 52 -7.79 18.56 -1.88
C ALA A 52 -6.38 17.98 -1.71
N ALA A 53 -6.00 17.01 -2.54
CA ALA A 53 -4.66 16.44 -2.52
C ALA A 53 -3.58 17.46 -2.94
N ARG A 54 -3.82 18.24 -4.00
CA ARG A 54 -2.89 19.29 -4.45
C ARG A 54 -2.72 20.39 -3.40
N ASP A 55 -3.82 20.81 -2.77
CA ASP A 55 -3.80 21.85 -1.75
C ASP A 55 -3.07 21.39 -0.48
N ALA A 56 -3.20 20.11 -0.12
CA ALA A 56 -2.51 19.53 1.03
C ALA A 56 -1.05 19.13 0.76
N ALA A 57 -0.62 19.11 -0.51
CA ALA A 57 0.72 18.72 -0.94
C ALA A 57 1.74 19.88 -0.94
N VAL A 58 1.32 21.08 -0.57
CA VAL A 58 2.19 22.28 -0.60
C VAL A 58 3.40 22.10 0.30
N ASP A 59 4.58 22.41 -0.26
CA ASP A 59 5.89 22.33 0.42
C ASP A 59 6.34 20.92 0.86
N ALA A 60 5.69 19.85 0.36
CA ALA A 60 6.07 18.47 0.62
C ALA A 60 6.47 17.75 -0.67
N PRO A 61 7.31 16.68 -0.62
CA PRO A 61 7.67 15.87 -1.79
C PRO A 61 6.51 14.94 -2.20
N VAL A 62 5.38 15.56 -2.57
CA VAL A 62 4.13 14.88 -2.94
C VAL A 62 3.80 15.16 -4.40
N GLU A 63 3.64 14.11 -5.19
CA GLU A 63 3.12 14.16 -6.55
C GLU A 63 1.67 13.71 -6.55
N VAL A 64 0.79 14.41 -7.28
CA VAL A 64 -0.62 14.05 -7.42
C VAL A 64 -0.91 13.71 -8.88
N GLN A 65 -1.25 12.46 -9.12
CA GLN A 65 -1.71 11.95 -10.42
C GLN A 65 -3.21 11.75 -10.37
N SER A 66 -3.92 12.09 -11.46
CA SER A 66 -5.37 11.85 -11.57
C SER A 66 -5.67 10.92 -12.73
N LEU A 67 -6.54 9.95 -12.49
CA LEU A 67 -7.03 9.01 -13.49
C LEU A 67 -8.44 9.40 -13.95
N ASP A 68 -8.79 9.03 -15.18
CA ASP A 68 -10.09 9.37 -15.76
C ASP A 68 -11.25 8.50 -15.25
N SER A 69 -10.94 7.35 -14.64
CA SER A 69 -11.95 6.38 -14.20
C SER A 69 -11.49 5.64 -12.94
N ALA A 70 -12.45 5.27 -12.10
CA ALA A 70 -12.21 4.51 -10.89
C ALA A 70 -11.76 3.09 -11.22
N ASP A 71 -10.49 2.79 -10.95
CA ASP A 71 -9.89 1.47 -11.08
C ASP A 71 -8.69 1.38 -10.14
N TYR A 72 -8.89 0.76 -8.97
CA TYR A 72 -7.88 0.62 -7.92
C TYR A 72 -6.58 -0.01 -8.44
N GLY A 73 -6.68 -1.09 -9.20
CA GLY A 73 -5.50 -1.78 -9.72
C GLY A 73 -4.72 -0.94 -10.72
N ASN A 74 -5.41 -0.14 -11.54
CA ASN A 74 -4.74 0.79 -12.42
C ASN A 74 -4.07 1.94 -11.65
N ALA A 75 -4.71 2.43 -10.58
CA ALA A 75 -4.10 3.44 -9.71
C ALA A 75 -2.80 2.92 -9.09
N MET A 76 -2.81 1.71 -8.57
CA MET A 76 -1.61 1.06 -8.04
C MET A 76 -0.53 0.88 -9.10
N TYR A 77 -0.89 0.38 -10.28
CA TYR A 77 0.03 0.18 -11.39
C TYR A 77 0.72 1.48 -11.81
N GLN A 78 -0.05 2.56 -12.00
CA GLN A 78 0.50 3.85 -12.42
C GLN A 78 1.38 4.47 -11.33
N GLY A 79 0.95 4.39 -10.07
CA GLY A 79 1.75 4.86 -8.94
C GLY A 79 3.08 4.11 -8.80
N PHE A 80 3.07 2.79 -8.93
CA PHE A 80 4.30 1.99 -8.91
C PHE A 80 5.21 2.31 -10.10
N LYS A 81 4.64 2.52 -11.27
CA LYS A 81 5.41 2.90 -12.47
C LYS A 81 6.06 4.27 -12.36
N ALA A 82 5.41 5.22 -11.68
CA ALA A 82 5.95 6.57 -11.46
C ALA A 82 7.01 6.61 -10.35
N SER A 83 7.02 5.64 -9.46
CA SER A 83 7.88 5.60 -8.28
C SER A 83 9.37 5.45 -8.65
N LYS A 84 10.27 6.07 -7.84
CA LYS A 84 11.73 6.11 -8.06
C LYS A 84 12.52 5.56 -6.87
N GLY A 85 11.84 5.28 -5.76
CA GLY A 85 12.45 4.85 -4.51
C GLY A 85 13.07 3.47 -4.56
N GLU A 86 14.00 3.21 -3.66
CA GLU A 86 14.59 1.89 -3.44
C GLU A 86 13.51 0.90 -2.95
N TRP A 87 12.59 1.39 -2.12
CA TRP A 87 11.40 0.69 -1.69
C TRP A 87 10.15 1.37 -2.23
N VAL A 88 9.25 0.61 -2.85
CA VAL A 88 7.93 1.06 -3.28
C VAL A 88 6.90 0.58 -2.28
N VAL A 89 6.21 1.51 -1.67
CA VAL A 89 5.33 1.25 -0.52
C VAL A 89 3.89 1.51 -0.91
N ASN A 90 3.01 0.57 -0.63
CA ASN A 90 1.57 0.76 -0.71
C ASN A 90 1.02 1.09 0.68
N PHE A 91 0.43 2.28 0.82
CA PHE A 91 -0.36 2.68 1.98
C PHE A 91 -1.76 3.10 1.55
N ASP A 92 -2.73 2.93 2.44
CA ASP A 92 -4.03 3.59 2.32
C ASP A 92 -3.97 4.96 2.99
N ILE A 93 -4.78 5.92 2.54
CA ILE A 93 -4.78 7.30 3.07
C ILE A 93 -5.15 7.37 4.57
N ASP A 94 -5.85 6.37 5.09
CA ASP A 94 -6.24 6.23 6.50
C ASP A 94 -5.46 5.15 7.25
N TYR A 95 -4.47 4.50 6.59
CA TYR A 95 -3.73 3.38 7.12
C TYR A 95 -2.27 3.38 6.67
N PHE A 96 -1.40 4.00 7.45
CA PHE A 96 0.04 4.12 7.20
C PHE A 96 0.84 4.07 8.50
N SER A 97 2.14 3.75 8.44
CA SER A 97 2.99 3.65 9.62
C SER A 97 4.47 3.78 9.29
N ALA A 98 5.15 4.75 9.91
CA ALA A 98 6.61 4.85 9.87
C ALA A 98 7.28 3.66 10.57
N ASP A 99 6.67 3.10 11.61
CA ASP A 99 7.22 1.93 12.30
C ASP A 99 7.28 0.69 11.41
N PHE A 100 6.30 0.53 10.51
CA PHE A 100 6.37 -0.49 9.49
C PHE A 100 7.62 -0.31 8.61
N LEU A 101 7.89 0.91 8.15
CA LEU A 101 9.05 1.20 7.30
C LEU A 101 10.39 1.06 8.04
N ARG A 102 10.45 1.41 9.32
CA ARG A 102 11.64 1.10 10.16
C ARG A 102 11.94 -0.39 10.21
N ARG A 103 10.90 -1.22 10.28
CA ARG A 103 11.06 -2.69 10.23
C ARG A 103 11.50 -3.16 8.85
N VAL A 104 10.97 -2.57 7.76
CA VAL A 104 11.37 -2.90 6.39
C VAL A 104 12.88 -2.74 6.22
N VAL A 105 13.43 -1.59 6.61
CA VAL A 105 14.87 -1.31 6.43
C VAL A 105 15.78 -2.07 7.41
N ALA A 106 15.23 -2.61 8.48
CA ALA A 106 15.97 -3.45 9.43
C ALA A 106 16.11 -4.91 8.96
N LEU A 107 15.39 -5.31 7.90
CA LEU A 107 15.48 -6.65 7.33
C LEU A 107 16.55 -6.70 6.23
N GLU A 108 17.33 -7.75 6.23
CA GLU A 108 18.34 -8.01 5.20
C GLU A 108 17.84 -9.05 4.20
N ASP A 109 18.23 -8.91 2.94
CA ASP A 109 17.90 -9.86 1.86
C ASP A 109 16.40 -10.13 1.71
N VAL A 110 15.56 -9.11 1.76
CA VAL A 110 14.10 -9.21 1.62
C VAL A 110 13.65 -8.37 0.44
N ASP A 111 12.69 -8.89 -0.34
CA ASP A 111 12.17 -8.23 -1.54
C ASP A 111 10.76 -7.69 -1.34
N LEU A 112 9.96 -8.32 -0.47
CA LEU A 112 8.60 -7.92 -0.15
C LEU A 112 8.35 -8.07 1.35
N VAL A 113 7.93 -6.99 1.97
CA VAL A 113 7.48 -6.99 3.36
C VAL A 113 5.98 -6.69 3.40
N ILE A 114 5.22 -7.52 4.10
CA ILE A 114 3.77 -7.38 4.27
C ILE A 114 3.47 -7.09 5.74
N GLY A 115 2.79 -5.98 6.00
CA GLY A 115 2.28 -5.65 7.32
C GLY A 115 1.04 -6.48 7.64
N SER A 116 1.16 -7.42 8.57
CA SER A 116 0.06 -8.29 8.99
C SER A 116 -0.61 -7.77 10.26
N LYS A 117 -1.94 -7.62 10.22
CA LYS A 117 -2.78 -7.27 11.40
C LYS A 117 -2.89 -8.42 12.42
N ARG A 118 -2.11 -9.48 12.30
CA ARG A 118 -2.12 -10.62 13.22
C ARG A 118 -1.31 -10.36 14.47
N ASP A 119 -1.73 -9.37 15.27
CA ASP A 119 -1.37 -9.36 16.67
C ASP A 119 -2.39 -10.24 17.44
N PRO A 120 -1.98 -11.16 18.33
CA PRO A 120 -2.87 -11.93 19.20
C PRO A 120 -3.78 -11.06 20.10
N GLY A 121 -3.51 -9.75 20.17
CA GLY A 121 -4.29 -8.76 20.93
C GLY A 121 -5.26 -7.92 20.09
N SER A 122 -5.29 -8.01 18.76
CA SER A 122 -6.23 -7.25 17.95
C SER A 122 -7.59 -7.93 17.91
N GLU A 123 -8.57 -7.37 18.63
CA GLU A 123 -9.98 -7.76 18.50
C GLU A 123 -10.46 -7.39 17.08
N ASP A 124 -10.68 -8.41 16.26
CA ASP A 124 -11.32 -8.25 14.96
C ASP A 124 -12.81 -7.93 15.15
N ARG A 125 -13.14 -6.65 15.18
CA ARG A 125 -14.52 -6.15 15.38
C ARG A 125 -15.39 -6.22 14.11
N ARG A 126 -14.88 -6.77 13.00
CA ARG A 126 -15.65 -6.91 11.76
C ARG A 126 -16.81 -7.90 11.92
N PRO A 127 -17.93 -7.71 11.16
CA PRO A 127 -19.04 -8.66 11.15
C PRO A 127 -18.59 -10.08 10.83
N LEU A 128 -19.16 -11.08 11.52
CA LEU A 128 -18.78 -12.50 11.35
C LEU A 128 -18.78 -12.98 9.90
N ILE A 129 -19.73 -12.49 9.10
CA ILE A 129 -19.83 -12.81 7.67
C ILE A 129 -18.58 -12.37 6.89
N ARG A 130 -18.03 -11.17 7.16
CA ARG A 130 -16.79 -10.68 6.55
C ARG A 130 -15.58 -11.50 7.00
N ARG A 131 -15.54 -11.90 8.27
CA ARG A 131 -14.46 -12.77 8.81
C ARG A 131 -14.47 -14.15 8.14
N ILE A 132 -15.66 -14.74 7.93
CA ILE A 132 -15.81 -16.01 7.24
C ILE A 132 -15.41 -15.87 5.77
N ALA A 133 -15.89 -14.85 5.07
CA ALA A 133 -15.54 -14.59 3.67
C ALA A 133 -14.02 -14.43 3.49
N THR A 134 -13.35 -13.68 4.36
CA THR A 134 -11.89 -13.54 4.33
C THR A 134 -11.18 -14.88 4.58
N ARG A 135 -11.67 -15.71 5.52
CA ARG A 135 -11.09 -17.05 5.77
C ARG A 135 -11.25 -18.00 4.58
N VAL A 136 -12.43 -17.99 3.96
CA VAL A 136 -12.70 -18.81 2.76
C VAL A 136 -11.84 -18.34 1.60
N PHE A 137 -11.73 -17.04 1.38
CA PHE A 137 -10.88 -16.46 0.34
C PHE A 137 -9.41 -16.84 0.55
N ASN A 138 -8.88 -16.68 1.76
CA ASN A 138 -7.50 -17.08 2.08
C ASN A 138 -7.29 -18.59 1.96
N LEU A 139 -8.29 -19.41 2.29
CA LEU A 139 -8.21 -20.86 2.09
C LEU A 139 -8.15 -21.20 0.59
N LEU A 140 -8.95 -20.53 -0.24
CA LEU A 140 -8.91 -20.69 -1.70
C LEU A 140 -7.56 -20.26 -2.27
N LEU A 141 -7.01 -19.13 -1.84
CA LEU A 141 -5.67 -18.69 -2.26
C LEU A 141 -4.61 -19.74 -1.89
N ARG A 142 -4.66 -20.28 -0.68
CA ARG A 142 -3.71 -21.31 -0.21
C ARG A 142 -3.85 -22.64 -0.96
N THR A 143 -5.08 -23.09 -1.23
CA THR A 143 -5.32 -24.40 -1.82
C THR A 143 -5.19 -24.40 -3.34
N ILE A 144 -5.73 -23.36 -4.01
CA ILE A 144 -5.74 -23.28 -5.48
C ILE A 144 -4.43 -22.68 -6.00
N LEU A 145 -3.96 -21.60 -5.38
CA LEU A 145 -2.76 -20.89 -5.83
C LEU A 145 -1.49 -21.36 -5.11
N ARG A 146 -1.63 -22.22 -4.08
CA ARG A 146 -0.52 -22.71 -3.23
C ARG A 146 0.30 -21.61 -2.61
N SER A 147 -0.29 -20.41 -2.41
CA SER A 147 0.38 -19.29 -1.79
C SER A 147 0.58 -19.51 -0.30
N ARG A 148 1.76 -19.17 0.21
CA ARG A 148 2.10 -19.22 1.65
C ARG A 148 1.76 -17.92 2.37
N VAL A 149 1.46 -16.85 1.62
CA VAL A 149 1.13 -15.53 2.17
C VAL A 149 -0.21 -15.60 2.90
N SER A 150 -0.25 -15.05 4.10
CA SER A 150 -1.41 -15.16 4.98
C SER A 150 -2.37 -13.97 4.88
N ASP A 151 -1.89 -12.82 4.43
CA ASP A 151 -2.68 -11.60 4.25
C ASP A 151 -2.20 -10.85 3.00
N THR A 152 -3.11 -10.67 2.04
CA THR A 152 -2.86 -9.87 0.83
C THR A 152 -3.44 -8.46 0.94
N HIS A 153 -4.11 -8.13 2.05
CA HIS A 153 -4.74 -6.85 2.32
C HIS A 153 -4.03 -6.16 3.48
N GLY A 154 -3.10 -5.30 3.21
CA GLY A 154 -2.37 -4.58 4.23
C GLY A 154 -1.26 -3.74 3.62
N MET A 155 -0.55 -3.01 4.46
CA MET A 155 0.64 -2.28 4.05
C MET A 155 1.63 -3.24 3.39
N LYS A 156 2.23 -2.80 2.30
CA LYS A 156 3.26 -3.59 1.59
C LYS A 156 4.41 -2.68 1.21
N ALA A 157 5.62 -3.22 1.31
CA ALA A 157 6.81 -2.59 0.79
C ALA A 157 7.51 -3.57 -0.15
N PHE A 158 7.70 -3.16 -1.38
CA PHE A 158 8.31 -3.93 -2.45
C PHE A 158 9.70 -3.37 -2.76
N SER A 159 10.70 -4.20 -2.95
CA SER A 159 11.99 -3.77 -3.47
C SER A 159 11.83 -3.19 -4.88
N ARG A 160 12.69 -2.25 -5.24
CA ARG A 160 12.72 -1.68 -6.60
C ARG A 160 12.84 -2.78 -7.66
N ALA A 161 13.74 -3.74 -7.44
CA ALA A 161 13.96 -4.84 -8.37
C ALA A 161 12.69 -5.65 -8.62
N LEU A 162 11.89 -5.93 -7.58
CA LEU A 162 10.62 -6.65 -7.72
C LEU A 162 9.61 -5.86 -8.56
N ILE A 163 9.50 -4.55 -8.34
CA ILE A 163 8.57 -3.71 -9.09
C ILE A 163 9.00 -3.59 -10.56
N ASP A 164 10.28 -3.37 -10.83
CA ASP A 164 10.82 -3.26 -12.18
C ASP A 164 10.61 -4.56 -12.98
N ASP A 165 10.63 -5.71 -12.30
CA ASP A 165 10.49 -7.03 -12.90
C ASP A 165 9.01 -7.42 -13.12
N LEU A 166 8.14 -7.14 -12.17
CA LEU A 166 6.80 -7.73 -12.13
C LEU A 166 5.62 -6.76 -12.32
N ASN A 167 5.81 -5.45 -12.17
CA ASN A 167 4.69 -4.51 -12.25
C ASN A 167 3.96 -4.57 -13.61
N ASP A 168 4.71 -4.67 -14.69
CA ASP A 168 4.16 -4.76 -16.05
C ASP A 168 3.57 -6.15 -16.36
N GLU A 169 3.95 -7.18 -15.59
CA GLU A 169 3.45 -8.55 -15.74
C GLU A 169 2.07 -8.77 -15.10
N VAL A 170 1.63 -7.88 -14.20
CA VAL A 170 0.32 -8.00 -13.55
C VAL A 170 -0.78 -7.76 -14.58
N VAL A 171 -1.69 -8.71 -14.71
CA VAL A 171 -2.81 -8.66 -15.65
C VAL A 171 -4.04 -7.99 -15.05
N SER A 172 -4.32 -8.26 -13.77
CA SER A 172 -5.45 -7.64 -13.08
C SER A 172 -5.18 -6.15 -12.86
N ARG A 173 -6.01 -5.30 -13.42
CA ARG A 173 -5.98 -3.85 -13.19
C ARG A 173 -7.07 -3.38 -12.21
N GLN A 174 -7.81 -4.32 -11.62
CA GLN A 174 -8.88 -4.09 -10.66
C GLN A 174 -8.46 -4.48 -9.24
N ASP A 175 -9.40 -4.82 -8.38
CA ASP A 175 -9.22 -5.09 -6.94
C ASP A 175 -8.19 -6.19 -6.57
N LEU A 176 -7.77 -6.99 -7.54
CA LEU A 176 -6.81 -8.09 -7.32
C LEU A 176 -5.37 -7.75 -7.72
N PHE A 177 -5.07 -6.51 -8.07
CA PHE A 177 -3.74 -6.11 -8.55
C PHE A 177 -2.64 -6.50 -7.56
N ASP A 178 -2.75 -6.06 -6.33
CA ASP A 178 -1.75 -6.31 -5.28
C ASP A 178 -1.69 -7.78 -4.85
N THR A 179 -2.82 -8.47 -4.87
CA THR A 179 -2.86 -9.93 -4.64
C THR A 179 -2.12 -10.69 -5.74
N GLU A 180 -2.34 -10.32 -7.02
CA GLU A 180 -1.65 -10.94 -8.14
C GLU A 180 -0.14 -10.66 -8.10
N LEU A 181 0.26 -9.42 -7.80
CA LEU A 181 1.67 -9.05 -7.68
C LEU A 181 2.38 -9.86 -6.60
N VAL A 182 1.77 -10.02 -5.43
CA VAL A 182 2.30 -10.85 -4.33
C VAL A 182 2.46 -12.31 -4.77
N ILE A 183 1.48 -12.88 -5.46
CA ILE A 183 1.53 -14.28 -5.94
C ILE A 183 2.63 -14.44 -7.00
N ARG A 184 2.78 -13.45 -7.89
CA ARG A 184 3.86 -13.46 -8.89
C ARG A 184 5.23 -13.39 -8.24
N ALA A 185 5.40 -12.52 -7.25
CA ALA A 185 6.63 -12.42 -6.47
C ALA A 185 6.99 -13.75 -5.79
N GLU A 186 6.01 -14.40 -5.15
CA GLU A 186 6.21 -15.72 -4.53
C GLU A 186 6.64 -16.77 -5.55
N ARG A 187 6.02 -16.80 -6.73
CA ARG A 187 6.34 -17.76 -7.81
C ARG A 187 7.69 -17.50 -8.47
N ALA A 188 8.08 -16.23 -8.57
CA ALA A 188 9.39 -15.84 -9.09
C ALA A 188 10.53 -16.10 -8.08
N GLY A 189 10.21 -16.49 -6.84
CA GLY A 189 11.18 -16.84 -5.82
C GLY A 189 11.70 -15.66 -5.01
N TYR A 190 11.03 -14.51 -5.07
CA TYR A 190 11.34 -13.35 -4.21
C TYR A 190 11.14 -13.69 -2.75
N ARG A 191 11.98 -13.13 -1.89
CA ARG A 191 11.91 -13.36 -0.45
C ARG A 191 10.84 -12.46 0.19
N ILE A 192 9.78 -13.09 0.69
CA ILE A 192 8.62 -12.44 1.30
C ILE A 192 8.65 -12.63 2.81
N VAL A 193 8.49 -11.56 3.56
CA VAL A 193 8.40 -11.58 5.04
C VAL A 193 7.14 -10.87 5.48
N GLU A 194 6.41 -11.46 6.42
CA GLU A 194 5.29 -10.81 7.10
C GLU A 194 5.78 -10.25 8.44
N VAL A 195 5.45 -9.00 8.74
CA VAL A 195 5.75 -8.35 10.02
C VAL A 195 4.46 -7.92 10.71
N PRO A 196 4.37 -8.04 12.05
CA PRO A 196 3.19 -7.55 12.76
C PRO A 196 3.14 -6.03 12.69
N VAL A 197 1.96 -5.47 12.42
CA VAL A 197 1.70 -4.04 12.45
C VAL A 197 0.58 -3.73 13.44
N VAL A 198 0.79 -2.71 14.25
CA VAL A 198 -0.26 -2.10 15.07
C VAL A 198 -0.68 -0.84 14.35
N VAL A 199 -1.96 -0.71 14.03
CA VAL A 199 -2.46 0.47 13.36
C VAL A 199 -3.65 1.01 14.10
N GLU A 200 -3.55 2.27 14.44
CA GLU A 200 -4.69 3.07 14.88
C GLU A 200 -5.39 3.60 13.61
N GLU A 201 -6.62 3.17 13.39
CA GLU A 201 -7.42 3.71 12.29
C GLU A 201 -7.65 5.20 12.54
N MET A 202 -7.26 6.05 11.61
CA MET A 202 -7.45 7.51 11.70
C MET A 202 -8.92 7.91 11.58
N ARG A 203 -9.78 7.03 11.08
CA ARG A 203 -11.24 7.20 11.04
C ARG A 203 -11.81 6.72 12.37
N SER A 204 -12.28 7.64 13.20
CA SER A 204 -13.20 7.29 14.29
C SER A 204 -14.49 6.75 13.69
N ALA A 205 -14.92 5.58 14.17
CA ALA A 205 -16.16 4.93 13.80
C ALA A 205 -17.40 5.82 14.05
#